data_0ca89dc743313644f0088b836b089732
#
_entry.id   0ca89dc743313644f0088b836b089732
#
_cell.length_a   1.000
_cell.length_b   1.000
_cell.length_c   1.000
_cell.angle_alpha   90.00
_cell.angle_beta   90.00
_cell.angle_gamma   90.00
#
_symmetry.space_group_name_H-M   'P 1'
#
loop_
_entity.id
_entity.type
_entity.pdbx_description
1 polymer ?
#
loop_
_entity_poly.entity_id
_entity_poly.type
_entity_poly.pdbx_seq_one_letter_code
_entity_poly.pdbx_strand_id
1 'polypeptide(L)'
;MESVEDIPGTALHEGIPWGWESFADYLHSIDTPYVMDVGAQVPHVAVRHYVMGARCYDDATADDIAAMAAITKQALQDGALGFTTSRFYGHFDKHGALVPGTHADGEELKAIGNALAEVDHGTVEIISDRMEDPDEQHWVEWIAKRTGRPVTILVTSNIGADVWGMAEKLNAQGLKIRP
;
A
#
# COMPACT_ATOMS: atom_id res chain seq x y z
N MET A 1 6.14 11.77 3.48
CA MET A 1 6.75 11.69 4.82
C MET A 1 6.72 13.05 5.53
N GLU A 2 7.08 14.17 4.88
CA GLU A 2 7.12 15.47 5.57
C GLU A 2 5.79 15.86 6.22
N SER A 3 4.67 15.64 5.57
CA SER A 3 3.34 16.04 6.05
C SER A 3 2.50 14.91 6.63
N VAL A 4 2.80 13.67 6.29
CA VAL A 4 2.08 12.49 6.83
C VAL A 4 2.70 12.06 8.16
N GLU A 5 4.03 12.11 8.26
CA GLU A 5 4.79 11.61 9.42
C GLU A 5 5.46 12.73 10.21
N ASP A 6 5.21 13.99 9.86
CA ASP A 6 5.81 15.19 10.50
C ASP A 6 7.34 15.15 10.60
N ILE A 7 8.01 14.46 9.65
CA ILE A 7 9.46 14.38 9.62
C ILE A 7 10.00 15.49 8.70
N PRO A 8 10.80 16.45 9.21
CA PRO A 8 11.35 17.52 8.38
C PRO A 8 12.15 16.98 7.18
N GLY A 9 11.93 17.55 5.99
CA GLY A 9 12.63 17.14 4.77
C GLY A 9 14.15 17.22 4.88
N THR A 10 14.68 18.19 5.65
CA THR A 10 16.11 18.29 5.96
C THR A 10 16.61 17.09 6.74
N ALA A 11 15.85 16.60 7.72
CA ALA A 11 16.20 15.39 8.47
C ALA A 11 16.20 14.15 7.60
N LEU A 12 15.20 14.03 6.69
CA LEU A 12 15.16 12.96 5.71
C LEU A 12 16.37 13.00 4.76
N HIS A 13 16.73 14.21 4.29
CA HIS A 13 17.84 14.38 3.37
C HIS A 13 19.20 14.03 4.01
N GLU A 14 19.40 14.40 5.26
CA GLU A 14 20.65 14.13 5.99
C GLU A 14 20.71 12.70 6.55
N GLY A 15 19.57 12.16 6.97
CA GLY A 15 19.50 10.88 7.68
C GLY A 15 19.36 9.66 6.77
N ILE A 16 18.95 9.83 5.52
CA ILE A 16 18.71 8.72 4.60
C ILE A 16 19.79 8.67 3.53
N PRO A 17 20.59 7.58 3.46
CA PRO A 17 21.55 7.39 2.38
C PRO A 17 20.84 6.99 1.08
N TRP A 18 20.31 7.96 0.34
CA TRP A 18 19.58 7.78 -0.92
C TRP A 18 20.45 7.06 -1.98
N GLY A 19 20.60 5.75 -1.86
CA GLY A 19 21.49 4.96 -2.72
C GLY A 19 20.83 3.74 -3.33
N TRP A 20 19.49 3.65 -3.29
CA TRP A 20 18.74 2.54 -3.86
C TRP A 20 17.78 3.01 -4.97
N GLU A 21 17.50 2.12 -5.90
CA GLU A 21 16.48 2.32 -6.92
C GLU A 21 15.46 1.16 -6.91
N SER A 22 15.94 -0.08 -6.86
CA SER A 22 15.06 -1.24 -6.72
C SER A 22 14.66 -1.52 -5.26
N PHE A 23 13.62 -2.34 -5.07
CA PHE A 23 13.24 -2.78 -3.72
C PHE A 23 14.31 -3.68 -3.09
N ALA A 24 15.00 -4.48 -3.90
CA ALA A 24 16.14 -5.28 -3.44
C ALA A 24 17.28 -4.39 -2.89
N ASP A 25 17.62 -3.30 -3.60
CA ASP A 25 18.62 -2.35 -3.14
C ASP A 25 18.18 -1.67 -1.85
N TYR A 26 16.88 -1.31 -1.73
CA TYR A 26 16.30 -0.76 -0.51
C TYR A 26 16.43 -1.73 0.65
N LEU A 27 16.06 -3.00 0.49
CA LEU A 27 16.23 -4.01 1.53
C LEU A 27 17.69 -4.16 1.95
N HIS A 28 18.61 -4.13 1.00
CA HIS A 28 20.05 -4.17 1.30
C HIS A 28 20.49 -2.91 2.08
N SER A 29 19.96 -1.74 1.76
CA SER A 29 20.31 -0.48 2.45
C SER A 29 19.86 -0.44 3.91
N ILE A 30 18.78 -1.17 4.24
CA ILE A 30 18.27 -1.28 5.61
C ILE A 30 18.74 -2.55 6.34
N ASP A 31 19.55 -3.39 5.71
CA ASP A 31 20.11 -4.60 6.33
C ASP A 31 21.25 -4.23 7.29
N THR A 32 20.87 -3.81 8.48
CA THR A 32 21.77 -3.40 9.56
C THR A 32 21.42 -4.16 10.85
N PRO A 33 22.33 -4.23 11.83
CA PRO A 33 22.02 -4.89 13.10
C PRO A 33 20.93 -4.14 13.88
N TYR A 34 19.71 -4.69 13.89
CA TYR A 34 18.59 -4.23 14.71
C TYR A 34 18.45 -5.05 15.98
N VAL A 35 17.80 -4.50 16.99
CA VAL A 35 17.44 -5.22 18.22
C VAL A 35 16.17 -6.06 18.06
N MET A 36 15.45 -5.89 16.97
CA MET A 36 14.25 -6.64 16.59
C MET A 36 14.28 -6.92 15.10
N ASP A 37 13.49 -7.88 14.64
CA ASP A 37 13.30 -8.14 13.23
C ASP A 37 12.61 -6.96 12.56
N VAL A 38 13.09 -6.58 11.37
CA VAL A 38 12.58 -5.49 10.55
C VAL A 38 12.22 -6.01 9.17
N GLY A 39 11.07 -5.63 8.67
CA GLY A 39 10.66 -5.93 7.31
C GLY A 39 9.93 -4.75 6.69
N ALA A 40 9.84 -4.73 5.37
CA ALA A 40 9.22 -3.63 4.64
C ALA A 40 8.16 -4.12 3.67
N GLN A 41 7.13 -3.30 3.48
CA GLN A 41 6.10 -3.47 2.47
C GLN A 41 6.30 -2.47 1.33
N VAL A 42 5.74 -2.78 0.17
CA VAL A 42 5.77 -1.89 -1.01
C VAL A 42 4.72 -0.80 -0.84
N PRO A 43 5.10 0.47 -0.71
CA PRO A 43 4.13 1.54 -0.55
C PRO A 43 3.59 2.03 -1.90
N HIS A 44 2.27 2.02 -2.05
CA HIS A 44 1.58 2.44 -3.28
C HIS A 44 1.98 3.83 -3.77
N VAL A 45 2.06 4.80 -2.85
CA VAL A 45 2.44 6.18 -3.15
C VAL A 45 3.83 6.26 -3.81
N ALA A 46 4.78 5.46 -3.34
CA ALA A 46 6.13 5.44 -3.92
C ALA A 46 6.14 4.80 -5.31
N VAL A 47 5.41 3.70 -5.50
CA VAL A 47 5.29 3.04 -6.81
C VAL A 47 4.64 3.98 -7.83
N ARG A 48 3.53 4.64 -7.47
CA ARG A 48 2.89 5.63 -8.34
C ARG A 48 3.83 6.78 -8.71
N HIS A 49 4.54 7.31 -7.72
CA HIS A 49 5.47 8.41 -7.98
C HIS A 49 6.64 7.97 -8.86
N TYR A 50 7.17 6.77 -8.66
CA TYR A 50 8.26 6.22 -9.46
C TYR A 50 7.85 6.02 -10.93
N VAL A 51 6.67 5.45 -11.18
CA VAL A 51 6.19 5.17 -12.54
C VAL A 51 5.71 6.42 -13.25
N MET A 52 4.93 7.26 -12.58
CA MET A 52 4.22 8.37 -13.21
C MET A 52 4.93 9.72 -13.05
N GLY A 53 5.91 9.83 -12.15
CA GLY A 53 6.63 11.08 -11.89
C GLY A 53 5.68 12.21 -11.49
N ALA A 54 5.78 13.35 -12.20
CA ALA A 54 4.91 14.51 -11.96
C ALA A 54 3.42 14.25 -12.18
N ARG A 55 3.06 13.20 -12.91
CA ARG A 55 1.66 12.79 -13.16
C ARG A 55 1.09 11.89 -12.04
N CYS A 56 1.80 11.64 -10.95
CA CYS A 56 1.37 10.68 -9.93
C CYS A 56 0.03 11.02 -9.26
N TYR A 57 -0.49 12.23 -9.44
CA TYR A 57 -1.81 12.67 -8.99
C TYR A 57 -2.92 12.48 -10.05
N ASP A 58 -2.55 12.23 -11.31
CA ASP A 58 -3.48 12.02 -12.42
C ASP A 58 -4.01 10.58 -12.43
N ASP A 59 -5.01 10.30 -13.26
CA ASP A 59 -5.46 8.94 -13.53
C ASP A 59 -4.34 8.15 -14.21
N ALA A 60 -4.12 6.93 -13.77
CA ALA A 60 -3.12 6.04 -14.33
C ALA A 60 -3.58 5.49 -15.69
N THR A 61 -2.70 5.49 -16.66
CA THR A 61 -2.94 4.80 -17.94
C THR A 61 -2.77 3.28 -17.77
N ALA A 62 -3.23 2.51 -18.75
CA ALA A 62 -3.04 1.05 -18.75
C ALA A 62 -1.55 0.65 -18.66
N ASP A 63 -0.66 1.42 -19.30
CA ASP A 63 0.78 1.18 -19.24
C ASP A 63 1.35 1.52 -17.86
N ASP A 64 0.90 2.62 -17.24
CA ASP A 64 1.27 2.97 -15.86
C ASP A 64 0.85 1.86 -14.88
N ILE A 65 -0.39 1.36 -14.99
CA ILE A 65 -0.94 0.27 -14.18
C ILE A 65 -0.11 -1.00 -14.35
N ALA A 66 0.21 -1.37 -15.58
CA ALA A 66 1.03 -2.56 -15.86
C ALA A 66 2.45 -2.42 -15.27
N ALA A 67 3.06 -1.23 -15.37
CA ALA A 67 4.37 -0.97 -14.79
C ALA A 67 4.34 -1.03 -13.25
N MET A 68 3.33 -0.44 -12.61
CA MET A 68 3.16 -0.50 -11.15
C MET A 68 2.97 -1.93 -10.66
N ALA A 69 2.17 -2.73 -11.35
CA ALA A 69 1.97 -4.14 -11.03
C ALA A 69 3.27 -4.96 -11.18
N ALA A 70 4.05 -4.70 -12.24
CA ALA A 70 5.33 -5.37 -12.47
C ALA A 70 6.36 -5.03 -11.38
N ILE A 71 6.48 -3.77 -10.99
CA ILE A 71 7.37 -3.33 -9.89
C ILE A 71 6.95 -3.96 -8.57
N THR A 72 5.66 -3.97 -8.25
CA THR A 72 5.14 -4.59 -7.03
C THR A 72 5.42 -6.09 -7.02
N LYS A 73 5.21 -6.77 -8.14
CA LYS A 73 5.53 -8.19 -8.29
C LYS A 73 7.02 -8.47 -8.04
N GLN A 74 7.90 -7.69 -8.66
CA GLN A 74 9.34 -7.84 -8.46
C GLN A 74 9.74 -7.60 -7.01
N ALA A 75 9.23 -6.54 -6.39
CA ALA A 75 9.51 -6.23 -4.99
C ALA A 75 9.08 -7.36 -4.03
N LEU A 76 7.94 -8.00 -4.29
CA LEU A 76 7.51 -9.18 -3.53
C LEU A 76 8.46 -10.36 -3.72
N GLN A 77 8.94 -10.60 -4.93
CA GLN A 77 9.95 -11.64 -5.22
C GLN A 77 11.30 -11.35 -4.56
N ASP A 78 11.65 -10.07 -4.40
CA ASP A 78 12.85 -9.61 -3.72
C ASP A 78 12.76 -9.70 -2.19
N GLY A 79 11.56 -9.96 -1.63
CA GLY A 79 11.38 -10.17 -0.19
C GLY A 79 10.50 -9.12 0.52
N ALA A 80 9.77 -8.29 -0.22
CA ALA A 80 8.78 -7.41 0.40
C ALA A 80 7.73 -8.21 1.17
N LEU A 81 7.36 -7.75 2.37
CA LEU A 81 6.36 -8.43 3.21
C LEU A 81 4.92 -8.25 2.71
N GLY A 82 4.71 -7.40 1.74
CA GLY A 82 3.40 -7.13 1.19
C GLY A 82 3.31 -5.79 0.47
N PHE A 83 2.09 -5.32 0.29
CA PHE A 83 1.75 -4.05 -0.34
C PHE A 83 0.88 -3.21 0.58
N THR A 84 1.12 -1.90 0.63
CA THR A 84 0.34 -0.96 1.44
C THR A 84 -0.24 0.15 0.60
N THR A 85 -1.49 0.54 0.88
CA THR A 85 -2.15 1.66 0.21
C THR A 85 -2.89 2.56 1.20
N SER A 86 -2.81 3.87 0.96
CA SER A 86 -3.56 4.87 1.69
C SER A 86 -4.68 5.45 0.84
N ARG A 87 -5.90 5.31 1.34
CA ARG A 87 -7.12 5.93 0.80
C ARG A 87 -7.76 6.82 1.88
N PHE A 88 -6.90 7.37 2.73
CA PHE A 88 -7.24 8.17 3.89
C PHE A 88 -7.13 9.66 3.56
N TYR A 89 -8.20 10.41 3.82
CA TYR A 89 -8.27 11.85 3.53
C TYR A 89 -7.47 12.73 4.51
N GLY A 90 -6.86 12.14 5.52
CA GLY A 90 -5.92 12.81 6.41
C GLY A 90 -4.46 12.77 5.92
N HIS A 91 -4.15 12.03 4.85
CA HIS A 91 -2.79 11.97 4.30
C HIS A 91 -2.62 12.98 3.17
N PHE A 92 -1.94 14.06 3.47
CA PHE A 92 -1.64 15.15 2.52
C PHE A 92 -0.14 15.20 2.23
N ASP A 93 0.20 15.73 1.06
CA ASP A 93 1.57 16.15 0.77
C ASP A 93 1.86 17.54 1.38
N LYS A 94 3.08 18.02 1.22
CA LYS A 94 3.49 19.34 1.73
C LYS A 94 2.80 20.54 1.06
N HIS A 95 2.05 20.32 0.00
CA HIS A 95 1.27 21.34 -0.72
C HIS A 95 -0.22 21.26 -0.37
N GLY A 96 -0.62 20.32 0.49
CA GLY A 96 -2.01 20.09 0.90
C GLY A 96 -2.84 19.26 -0.07
N ALA A 97 -2.22 18.66 -1.09
CA ALA A 97 -2.89 17.67 -1.93
C ALA A 97 -2.89 16.30 -1.26
N LEU A 98 -3.97 15.53 -1.47
CA LEU A 98 -4.01 14.13 -1.00
C LEU A 98 -2.87 13.33 -1.64
N VAL A 99 -2.29 12.42 -0.88
CA VAL A 99 -1.17 11.61 -1.40
C VAL A 99 -1.56 10.81 -2.63
N PRO A 100 -0.62 10.59 -3.58
CA PRO A 100 -0.87 9.80 -4.77
C PRO A 100 -1.42 8.41 -4.42
N GLY A 101 -2.46 7.98 -5.14
CA GLY A 101 -3.12 6.69 -4.90
C GLY A 101 -4.37 6.75 -4.02
N THR A 102 -4.63 7.87 -3.31
CA THR A 102 -5.85 8.02 -2.50
C THR A 102 -7.13 7.79 -3.33
N HIS A 103 -7.14 8.22 -4.57
CA HIS A 103 -8.24 8.04 -5.51
C HIS A 103 -7.98 7.02 -6.61
N ALA A 104 -6.97 6.14 -6.44
CA ALA A 104 -6.69 5.09 -7.40
C ALA A 104 -7.95 4.26 -7.69
N ASP A 105 -8.16 3.96 -8.96
CA ASP A 105 -9.33 3.21 -9.39
C ASP A 105 -9.23 1.69 -9.10
N GLY A 106 -10.34 1.00 -9.32
CA GLY A 106 -10.39 -0.44 -9.07
C GLY A 106 -9.49 -1.26 -9.99
N GLU A 107 -9.20 -0.80 -11.20
CA GLU A 107 -8.35 -1.55 -12.14
C GLU A 107 -6.87 -1.50 -11.74
N GLU A 108 -6.40 -0.36 -11.24
CA GLU A 108 -5.06 -0.22 -10.69
C GLU A 108 -4.84 -1.15 -9.47
N LEU A 109 -5.77 -1.08 -8.52
CA LEU A 109 -5.70 -1.92 -7.32
C LEU A 109 -5.84 -3.42 -7.64
N LYS A 110 -6.66 -3.77 -8.64
CA LYS A 110 -6.79 -5.16 -9.11
C LYS A 110 -5.53 -5.66 -9.81
N ALA A 111 -4.86 -4.82 -10.60
CA ALA A 111 -3.60 -5.20 -11.24
C ALA A 111 -2.53 -5.53 -10.19
N ILE A 112 -2.41 -4.71 -9.17
CA ILE A 112 -1.51 -4.95 -8.03
C ILE A 112 -1.92 -6.21 -7.25
N GLY A 113 -3.22 -6.40 -6.99
CA GLY A 113 -3.73 -7.59 -6.34
C GLY A 113 -3.46 -8.88 -7.14
N ASN A 114 -3.50 -8.81 -8.46
CA ASN A 114 -3.10 -9.93 -9.32
C ASN A 114 -1.60 -10.24 -9.20
N ALA A 115 -0.74 -9.21 -9.11
CA ALA A 115 0.69 -9.39 -8.89
C ALA A 115 0.98 -10.12 -7.56
N LEU A 116 0.29 -9.75 -6.47
CA LEU A 116 0.37 -10.48 -5.20
C LEU A 116 -0.06 -11.95 -5.34
N ALA A 117 -1.19 -12.19 -6.02
CA ALA A 117 -1.71 -13.55 -6.21
C ALA A 117 -0.78 -14.43 -7.04
N GLU A 118 -0.07 -13.86 -8.02
CA GLU A 118 0.88 -14.59 -8.85
C GLU A 118 2.16 -15.00 -8.09
N VAL A 119 2.60 -14.18 -7.14
CA VAL A 119 3.76 -14.50 -6.30
C VAL A 119 3.38 -15.43 -5.15
N ASP A 120 2.11 -15.47 -4.77
CA ASP A 120 1.56 -16.22 -3.63
C ASP A 120 2.28 -15.88 -2.31
N HIS A 121 2.66 -14.62 -2.15
CA HIS A 121 3.40 -14.12 -1.00
C HIS A 121 2.90 -12.74 -0.60
N GLY A 122 3.12 -12.38 0.68
CA GLY A 122 2.87 -11.06 1.22
C GLY A 122 1.48 -10.87 1.84
N THR A 123 1.27 -9.68 2.34
CA THR A 123 0.02 -9.19 2.93
C THR A 123 -0.44 -7.93 2.20
N VAL A 124 -1.68 -7.53 2.41
CA VAL A 124 -2.18 -6.22 1.96
C VAL A 124 -2.53 -5.41 3.19
N GLU A 125 -2.04 -4.19 3.26
CA GLU A 125 -2.37 -3.25 4.33
C GLU A 125 -3.08 -2.03 3.75
N ILE A 126 -4.17 -1.64 4.38
CA ILE A 126 -5.06 -0.58 3.90
C ILE A 126 -5.39 0.36 5.05
N ILE A 127 -5.32 1.65 4.77
CA ILE A 127 -6.05 2.66 5.53
C ILE A 127 -7.04 3.36 4.59
N SER A 128 -8.31 3.48 4.98
CA SER A 128 -9.34 4.12 4.15
C SER A 128 -10.43 4.76 4.99
N ASP A 129 -10.79 5.99 4.66
CA ASP A 129 -11.99 6.67 5.17
C ASP A 129 -13.28 6.20 4.49
N ARG A 130 -13.18 5.31 3.50
CA ARG A 130 -14.28 4.89 2.65
C ARG A 130 -14.83 3.51 2.99
N MET A 131 -14.52 2.98 4.17
CA MET A 131 -14.96 1.62 4.56
C MET A 131 -16.49 1.48 4.70
N GLU A 132 -17.24 2.58 4.76
CA GLU A 132 -18.71 2.58 4.67
C GLU A 132 -19.22 2.49 3.22
N ASP A 133 -18.36 2.78 2.23
CA ASP A 133 -18.70 2.72 0.81
C ASP A 133 -18.73 1.25 0.34
N PRO A 134 -19.85 0.76 -0.24
CA PRO A 134 -19.94 -0.60 -0.75
C PRO A 134 -18.87 -0.94 -1.80
N ASP A 135 -18.45 0.03 -2.61
CA ASP A 135 -17.42 -0.19 -3.64
C ASP A 135 -16.05 -0.41 -2.98
N GLU A 136 -15.74 0.29 -1.90
CA GLU A 136 -14.52 0.08 -1.13
C GLU A 136 -14.52 -1.30 -0.44
N GLN A 137 -15.62 -1.68 0.20
CA GLN A 137 -15.77 -3.00 0.79
C GLN A 137 -15.67 -4.11 -0.26
N HIS A 138 -16.25 -3.90 -1.43
CA HIS A 138 -16.19 -4.86 -2.54
C HIS A 138 -14.76 -5.08 -3.03
N TRP A 139 -13.95 -4.00 -3.12
CA TRP A 139 -12.55 -4.12 -3.48
C TRP A 139 -11.75 -4.90 -2.43
N VAL A 140 -11.95 -4.60 -1.14
CA VAL A 140 -11.30 -5.32 -0.03
C VAL A 140 -11.65 -6.82 -0.07
N GLU A 141 -12.92 -7.14 -0.26
CA GLU A 141 -13.38 -8.51 -0.41
C GLU A 141 -12.75 -9.19 -1.64
N TRP A 142 -12.71 -8.47 -2.77
CA TRP A 142 -12.12 -8.99 -4.01
C TRP A 142 -10.64 -9.32 -3.82
N ILE A 143 -9.84 -8.41 -3.25
CA ILE A 143 -8.40 -8.65 -3.09
C ILE A 143 -8.12 -9.80 -2.11
N ALA A 144 -8.89 -9.90 -1.03
CA ALA A 144 -8.79 -10.99 -0.08
C ALA A 144 -9.11 -12.35 -0.73
N LYS A 145 -10.15 -12.43 -1.55
CA LYS A 145 -10.51 -13.63 -2.31
C LYS A 145 -9.48 -13.97 -3.37
N ARG A 146 -9.03 -12.97 -4.12
CA ARG A 146 -8.11 -13.14 -5.25
C ARG A 146 -6.73 -13.61 -4.81
N THR A 147 -6.24 -13.08 -3.70
CA THR A 147 -4.89 -13.39 -3.21
C THR A 147 -4.86 -14.55 -2.22
N GLY A 148 -5.95 -14.80 -1.49
CA GLY A 148 -5.95 -15.70 -0.34
C GLY A 148 -5.05 -15.25 0.82
N ARG A 149 -4.49 -14.04 0.72
CA ARG A 149 -3.52 -13.47 1.67
C ARG A 149 -4.22 -12.66 2.75
N PRO A 150 -3.58 -12.44 3.90
CA PRO A 150 -4.12 -11.53 4.90
C PRO A 150 -4.29 -10.11 4.38
N VAL A 151 -5.41 -9.49 4.70
CA VAL A 151 -5.66 -8.07 4.51
C VAL A 151 -5.78 -7.41 5.87
N THR A 152 -4.86 -6.50 6.17
CA THR A 152 -4.88 -5.70 7.40
C THR A 152 -5.49 -4.34 7.10
N ILE A 153 -6.40 -3.91 7.95
CA ILE A 153 -7.09 -2.62 7.81
C ILE A 153 -6.81 -1.79 9.04
N LEU A 154 -6.16 -0.65 8.87
CA LEU A 154 -5.94 0.27 9.97
C LEU A 154 -7.26 0.89 10.41
N VAL A 155 -7.63 0.68 11.66
CA VAL A 155 -8.85 1.19 12.28
C VAL A 155 -8.50 2.37 13.18
N THR A 156 -9.15 3.51 12.96
CA THR A 156 -9.10 4.66 13.86
C THR A 156 -10.42 4.79 14.59
N SER A 157 -10.48 5.61 15.64
CA SER A 157 -11.70 5.83 16.43
C SER A 157 -12.93 6.28 15.61
N ASN A 158 -12.69 6.79 14.41
CA ASN A 158 -13.74 7.31 13.52
C ASN A 158 -14.15 6.31 12.41
N ILE A 159 -13.39 5.23 12.20
CA ILE A 159 -13.56 4.29 11.07
C ILE A 159 -14.02 2.89 11.57
N GLY A 160 -14.28 2.71 12.87
CA GLY A 160 -14.24 1.39 13.47
C GLY A 160 -15.43 0.46 13.26
N ALA A 161 -16.67 0.93 13.33
CA ALA A 161 -17.82 0.03 13.52
C ALA A 161 -18.07 -0.88 12.31
N ASP A 162 -17.98 -0.36 11.08
CA ASP A 162 -18.30 -1.14 9.88
C ASP A 162 -17.15 -2.06 9.45
N VAL A 163 -15.90 -1.71 9.78
CA VAL A 163 -14.73 -2.55 9.51
C VAL A 163 -14.80 -3.86 10.30
N TRP A 164 -15.20 -3.81 11.58
CA TRP A 164 -15.34 -5.01 12.40
C TRP A 164 -16.43 -5.94 11.88
N GLY A 165 -17.62 -5.40 11.55
CA GLY A 165 -18.72 -6.20 10.98
C GLY A 165 -18.35 -6.82 9.63
N MET A 166 -17.65 -6.07 8.77
CA MET A 166 -17.13 -6.59 7.51
C MET A 166 -16.09 -7.70 7.75
N ALA A 167 -15.14 -7.49 8.66
CA ALA A 167 -14.11 -8.47 8.98
C ALA A 167 -14.71 -9.76 9.51
N GLU A 168 -15.67 -9.70 10.44
CA GLU A 168 -16.38 -10.87 10.97
C GLU A 168 -17.07 -11.64 9.84
N LYS A 169 -17.83 -10.94 8.99
CA LYS A 169 -18.54 -11.54 7.85
C LYS A 169 -17.58 -12.24 6.87
N LEU A 170 -16.47 -11.59 6.51
CA LEU A 170 -15.51 -12.13 5.55
C LEU A 170 -14.67 -13.26 6.16
N ASN A 171 -14.29 -13.16 7.43
CA ASN A 171 -13.58 -14.22 8.14
C ASN A 171 -14.45 -15.47 8.31
N ALA A 172 -15.77 -15.33 8.50
CA ALA A 172 -16.70 -16.46 8.51
C ALA A 172 -16.75 -17.21 7.15
N GLN A 173 -16.34 -16.57 6.05
CA GLN A 173 -16.19 -17.18 4.73
C GLN A 173 -14.79 -17.78 4.49
N GLY A 174 -13.92 -17.79 5.50
CA GLY A 174 -12.55 -18.32 5.42
C GLY A 174 -11.50 -17.31 4.91
N LEU A 175 -11.86 -16.05 4.73
CA LEU A 175 -10.91 -14.98 4.38
C LEU A 175 -10.12 -14.54 5.63
N LYS A 176 -9.07 -13.78 5.43
CA LYS A 176 -8.15 -13.38 6.51
C LYS A 176 -8.11 -11.85 6.63
N ILE A 177 -9.20 -11.26 7.12
CA ILE A 177 -9.27 -9.82 7.38
C ILE A 177 -8.87 -9.54 8.83
N ARG A 178 -7.99 -8.56 9.03
CA ARG A 178 -7.41 -8.18 10.33
C ARG A 178 -7.56 -6.67 10.50
N PRO A 179 -8.61 -6.21 11.21
CA PRO A 179 -8.71 -4.82 11.65
C PRO A 179 -7.63 -4.47 12.66
#